data_fe47bc335eb86305ac5ebfd6657badb9
#
_entry.id   fe47bc335eb86305ac5ebfd6657badb9
#
_cell.length_a   1.000
_cell.length_b   1.000
_cell.length_c   1.000
_cell.angle_alpha   90.00
_cell.angle_beta   90.00
_cell.angle_gamma   90.00
#
_symmetry.space_group_name_H-M   'P 1'
#
loop_
_entity.id
_entity.type
_entity.pdbx_description
1 polymer ?
#
loop_
_entity_poly.entity_id
_entity_poly.type
_entity_poly.pdbx_seq_one_letter_code
_entity_poly.pdbx_strand_id
1 'polypeptide(L)'
;MRVGAARAVAAGWVRERMRVDPAIEGAFFSGSTVGLPDDAQLPPWSDVDVLLVRQEPGAKVGKFVHRGVLLEVSTITWAELGGPEDVLGSWVFAPMLRTDGVIADPSGRLGAVRERVAAGFADPVWVRARCAGVRRRIEAGLRAVDAELPTAEQVLAWVFPTSLLAVWPAVAGLVDPTVRRRYVRAERVLSRFGFAGRYPGLLDTLDGGGVGLGPARVRAHLAGLAVVFEEVARLPREGFAFGADLGAAGRPVVFDGAVELIEAGRHREAMFWVLVTYARCHVVLGTVAPERERALRPAFQAVLADLGVASAADRRRRADGLLAALPGWQVVVDAVAAEAVAG
;
A
#
# COMPACT_ATOMS: atom_id res chain seq x y z
N MET A 1 19.55 4.85 -9.77
CA MET A 1 19.00 5.89 -10.69
C MET A 1 18.40 7.01 -9.84
N ARG A 2 18.37 8.27 -10.33
CA ARG A 2 17.69 9.38 -9.62
C ARG A 2 16.18 9.37 -9.89
N VAL A 3 15.40 9.84 -8.94
CA VAL A 3 13.92 9.88 -9.02
C VAL A 3 13.45 10.67 -10.25
N GLY A 4 14.01 11.86 -10.50
CA GLY A 4 13.65 12.69 -11.66
C GLY A 4 13.92 11.98 -12.99
N ALA A 5 15.04 11.26 -13.11
CA ALA A 5 15.34 10.47 -14.29
C ALA A 5 14.33 9.31 -14.50
N ALA A 6 13.95 8.63 -13.41
CA ALA A 6 12.96 7.57 -13.47
C ALA A 6 11.56 8.10 -13.83
N ARG A 7 11.15 9.24 -13.26
CA ARG A 7 9.90 9.93 -13.65
C ARG A 7 9.90 10.36 -15.12
N ALA A 8 11.03 10.85 -15.63
CA ALA A 8 11.14 11.23 -17.05
C ALA A 8 10.94 10.03 -17.98
N VAL A 9 11.47 8.86 -17.62
CA VAL A 9 11.24 7.59 -18.35
C VAL A 9 9.76 7.21 -18.31
N ALA A 10 9.12 7.26 -17.14
CA ALA A 10 7.70 6.96 -16.99
C ALA A 10 6.82 7.93 -17.78
N ALA A 11 7.11 9.24 -17.73
CA ALA A 11 6.40 10.25 -18.50
C ALA A 11 6.59 10.05 -20.02
N GLY A 12 7.77 9.61 -20.46
CA GLY A 12 8.02 9.22 -21.85
C GLY A 12 7.11 8.09 -22.29
N TRP A 13 7.03 7.03 -21.49
CA TRP A 13 6.16 5.89 -21.74
C TRP A 13 4.67 6.31 -21.82
N VAL A 14 4.21 7.16 -20.90
CA VAL A 14 2.82 7.67 -20.92
C VAL A 14 2.52 8.40 -22.22
N ARG A 15 3.41 9.32 -22.65
CA ARG A 15 3.21 10.05 -23.92
C ARG A 15 3.20 9.14 -25.14
N GLU A 16 4.03 8.11 -25.19
CA GLU A 16 4.02 7.08 -26.23
C GLU A 16 2.69 6.31 -26.22
N ARG A 17 2.22 5.93 -25.03
CA ARG A 17 0.97 5.18 -24.86
C ARG A 17 -0.26 5.98 -25.28
N MET A 18 -0.35 7.26 -24.92
CA MET A 18 -1.48 8.14 -25.28
C MET A 18 -1.59 8.36 -26.80
N ARG A 19 -0.49 8.27 -27.55
CA ARG A 19 -0.53 8.38 -29.02
C ARG A 19 -1.24 7.20 -29.69
N VAL A 20 -1.23 6.03 -29.05
CA VAL A 20 -1.82 4.80 -29.60
C VAL A 20 -3.12 4.38 -28.91
N ASP A 21 -3.43 4.98 -27.77
CA ASP A 21 -4.66 4.73 -27.01
C ASP A 21 -5.36 6.04 -26.67
N PRO A 22 -6.25 6.54 -27.56
CA PRO A 22 -6.95 7.81 -27.39
C PRO A 22 -7.96 7.80 -26.24
N ALA A 23 -8.27 6.63 -25.66
CA ALA A 23 -9.13 6.53 -24.49
C ALA A 23 -8.43 6.97 -23.18
N ILE A 24 -7.11 7.22 -23.21
CA ILE A 24 -6.38 7.81 -22.09
C ILE A 24 -6.49 9.33 -22.20
N GLU A 25 -7.22 9.94 -21.28
CA GLU A 25 -7.52 11.38 -21.25
C GLU A 25 -6.61 12.18 -20.33
N GLY A 26 -5.83 11.51 -19.48
CA GLY A 26 -4.86 12.14 -18.60
C GLY A 26 -3.99 11.14 -17.88
N ALA A 27 -2.93 11.62 -17.23
CA ALA A 27 -2.07 10.78 -16.41
C ALA A 27 -1.35 11.59 -15.33
N PHE A 28 -1.09 10.97 -14.19
CA PHE A 28 -0.33 11.57 -13.10
C PHE A 28 0.46 10.52 -12.31
N PHE A 29 1.51 10.99 -11.63
CA PHE A 29 2.30 10.15 -10.74
C PHE A 29 1.53 9.82 -9.46
N SER A 30 1.76 8.63 -8.94
CA SER A 30 1.22 8.16 -7.66
C SER A 30 2.29 7.46 -6.83
N GLY A 31 1.91 6.87 -5.70
CA GLY A 31 2.76 6.01 -4.90
C GLY A 31 3.92 6.71 -4.20
N SER A 32 4.96 5.94 -3.94
CA SER A 32 6.04 6.32 -3.02
C SER A 32 6.99 7.40 -3.55
N THR A 33 7.02 7.62 -4.85
CA THR A 33 7.89 8.61 -5.48
C THR A 33 7.29 10.01 -5.49
N VAL A 34 5.98 10.16 -5.29
CA VAL A 34 5.32 11.48 -5.21
C VAL A 34 5.93 12.28 -4.04
N GLY A 35 6.31 13.52 -4.30
CA GLY A 35 6.90 14.40 -3.28
C GLY A 35 8.38 14.13 -2.95
N LEU A 36 9.03 13.14 -3.58
CA LEU A 36 10.48 13.01 -3.48
C LEU A 36 11.17 14.03 -4.39
N PRO A 37 12.31 14.63 -3.96
CA PRO A 37 13.10 15.49 -4.84
C PRO A 37 13.71 14.70 -5.99
N ASP A 38 13.90 15.36 -7.14
CA ASP A 38 14.37 14.74 -8.38
C ASP A 38 15.80 14.18 -8.27
N ASP A 39 16.61 14.75 -7.40
CA ASP A 39 17.98 14.30 -7.14
C ASP A 39 18.07 13.14 -6.13
N ALA A 40 16.96 12.79 -5.47
CA ALA A 40 16.92 11.64 -4.57
C ALA A 40 17.25 10.35 -5.33
N GLN A 41 17.90 9.42 -4.63
CA GLN A 41 18.18 8.09 -5.19
C GLN A 41 16.90 7.23 -5.13
N LEU A 42 16.52 6.68 -6.28
CA LEU A 42 15.47 5.66 -6.36
C LEU A 42 16.09 4.30 -6.06
N PRO A 43 15.69 3.62 -4.98
CA PRO A 43 16.18 2.26 -4.70
C PRO A 43 15.83 1.30 -5.85
N PRO A 44 16.67 0.28 -6.15
CA PRO A 44 16.41 -0.69 -7.22
C PRO A 44 15.09 -1.48 -7.05
N TRP A 45 14.63 -1.60 -5.81
CA TRP A 45 13.37 -2.27 -5.45
C TRP A 45 12.17 -1.31 -5.33
N SER A 46 12.30 -0.08 -5.81
CA SER A 46 11.20 0.89 -5.84
C SER A 46 10.69 1.06 -7.25
N ASP A 47 9.39 1.13 -7.38
CA ASP A 47 8.70 1.41 -8.64
C ASP A 47 8.36 2.90 -8.77
N VAL A 48 8.06 3.30 -9.99
CA VAL A 48 7.40 4.57 -10.30
C VAL A 48 5.95 4.24 -10.64
N ASP A 49 5.04 4.68 -9.78
CA ASP A 49 3.61 4.45 -9.95
C ASP A 49 3.01 5.54 -10.84
N VAL A 50 2.17 5.12 -11.78
CA VAL A 50 1.42 5.99 -12.69
C VAL A 50 -0.05 5.63 -12.68
N LEU A 51 -0.93 6.62 -12.60
CA LEU A 51 -2.35 6.48 -12.85
C LEU A 51 -2.71 7.10 -14.20
N LEU A 52 -3.31 6.28 -15.06
CA LEU A 52 -3.90 6.70 -16.32
C LEU A 52 -5.38 7.00 -16.09
N VAL A 53 -5.86 8.17 -16.50
CA VAL A 53 -7.26 8.57 -16.37
C VAL A 53 -7.98 8.32 -17.68
N ARG A 54 -9.15 7.70 -17.59
CA ARG A 54 -9.99 7.29 -18.73
C ARG A 54 -11.45 7.68 -18.48
N GLN A 55 -12.26 7.73 -19.54
CA GLN A 55 -13.70 7.86 -19.42
C GLN A 55 -14.34 6.57 -18.92
N GLU A 56 -13.95 5.45 -19.51
CA GLU A 56 -14.45 4.11 -19.20
C GLU A 56 -13.39 3.26 -18.49
N PRO A 57 -13.80 2.28 -17.67
CA PRO A 57 -12.88 1.37 -17.01
C PRO A 57 -11.94 0.69 -18.01
N GLY A 58 -10.68 0.60 -17.66
CA GLY A 58 -9.65 -0.07 -18.45
C GLY A 58 -8.92 -1.15 -17.65
N ALA A 59 -8.32 -2.11 -18.34
CA ALA A 59 -7.50 -3.11 -17.68
C ALA A 59 -6.28 -2.46 -17.02
N LYS A 60 -5.92 -2.96 -15.82
CA LYS A 60 -4.67 -2.60 -15.16
C LYS A 60 -3.50 -3.08 -16.03
N VAL A 61 -2.56 -2.18 -16.36
CA VAL A 61 -1.33 -2.55 -17.11
C VAL A 61 -0.40 -3.35 -16.20
N GLY A 62 -0.30 -2.98 -14.92
CA GLY A 62 0.48 -3.67 -13.89
C GLY A 62 1.94 -3.25 -13.85
N LYS A 63 2.80 -4.16 -13.32
CA LYS A 63 4.25 -3.94 -13.17
C LYS A 63 5.04 -4.47 -14.36
N PHE A 64 5.95 -3.65 -14.86
CA PHE A 64 6.90 -4.03 -15.92
C PHE A 64 8.13 -3.13 -15.88
N VAL A 65 9.23 -3.58 -16.51
CA VAL A 65 10.45 -2.77 -16.65
C VAL A 65 10.42 -2.08 -18.00
N HIS A 66 10.59 -0.76 -18.00
CA HIS A 66 10.72 0.05 -19.21
C HIS A 66 12.00 0.89 -19.14
N ARG A 67 12.92 0.72 -20.10
CA ARG A 67 14.22 1.42 -20.15
C ARG A 67 14.97 1.40 -18.80
N GLY A 68 14.96 0.25 -18.11
CA GLY A 68 15.63 0.04 -16.85
C GLY A 68 14.92 0.61 -15.61
N VAL A 69 13.70 1.13 -15.75
CA VAL A 69 12.85 1.61 -14.66
C VAL A 69 11.71 0.64 -14.43
N LEU A 70 11.48 0.26 -13.17
CA LEU A 70 10.29 -0.49 -12.79
C LEU A 70 9.10 0.47 -12.72
N LEU A 71 8.10 0.26 -13.58
CA LEU A 71 6.85 1.01 -13.59
C LEU A 71 5.72 0.15 -13.03
N GLU A 72 4.84 0.76 -12.24
CA GLU A 72 3.51 0.22 -11.94
C GLU A 72 2.45 1.15 -12.53
N VAL A 73 1.68 0.66 -13.50
CA VAL A 73 0.68 1.46 -14.18
C VAL A 73 -0.71 0.90 -13.90
N SER A 74 -1.55 1.74 -13.32
CA SER A 74 -2.96 1.46 -13.06
C SER A 74 -3.84 2.43 -13.84
N THR A 75 -5.11 2.06 -14.02
CA THR A 75 -6.12 2.90 -14.66
C THR A 75 -7.17 3.31 -13.64
N ILE A 76 -7.73 4.49 -13.85
CA ILE A 76 -8.83 5.04 -13.06
C ILE A 76 -9.76 5.81 -14.01
N THR A 77 -11.05 5.81 -13.72
CA THR A 77 -11.99 6.63 -14.47
C THR A 77 -12.14 8.02 -13.84
N TRP A 78 -12.64 8.99 -14.62
CA TRP A 78 -13.03 10.29 -14.07
C TRP A 78 -14.12 10.17 -13.00
N ALA A 79 -15.01 9.19 -13.12
CA ALA A 79 -16.06 8.94 -12.13
C ALA A 79 -15.46 8.46 -10.80
N GLU A 80 -14.43 7.60 -10.83
CA GLU A 80 -13.73 7.13 -9.63
C GLU A 80 -12.83 8.21 -9.00
N LEU A 81 -12.22 9.08 -9.80
CA LEU A 81 -11.43 10.21 -9.30
C LEU A 81 -12.34 11.25 -8.64
N GLY A 82 -13.49 11.55 -9.26
CA GLY A 82 -14.42 12.57 -8.81
C GLY A 82 -13.99 14.00 -9.13
N GLY A 83 -14.66 14.96 -8.50
CA GLY A 83 -14.32 16.38 -8.53
C GLY A 83 -13.25 16.77 -7.52
N PRO A 84 -12.83 18.05 -7.50
CA PRO A 84 -11.80 18.54 -6.58
C PRO A 84 -12.10 18.27 -5.10
N GLU A 85 -13.34 18.39 -4.68
CA GLU A 85 -13.79 18.15 -3.31
C GLU A 85 -13.74 16.66 -2.95
N ASP A 86 -14.09 15.76 -3.88
CA ASP A 86 -13.97 14.30 -3.71
C ASP A 86 -12.51 13.92 -3.53
N VAL A 87 -11.63 14.49 -4.35
CA VAL A 87 -10.18 14.29 -4.25
C VAL A 87 -9.64 14.84 -2.92
N LEU A 88 -10.02 16.07 -2.51
CA LEU A 88 -9.62 16.67 -1.24
C LEU A 88 -10.01 15.83 -0.02
N GLY A 89 -11.20 15.21 -0.06
CA GLY A 89 -11.69 14.29 0.97
C GLY A 89 -11.08 12.89 0.91
N SER A 90 -10.40 12.54 -0.17
CA SER A 90 -9.80 11.22 -0.37
C SER A 90 -8.41 11.12 0.23
N TRP A 91 -8.23 10.25 1.22
CA TRP A 91 -6.90 9.94 1.76
C TRP A 91 -5.98 9.19 0.77
N VAL A 92 -6.54 8.71 -0.35
CA VAL A 92 -5.80 8.05 -1.43
C VAL A 92 -5.35 9.08 -2.47
N PHE A 93 -6.26 9.87 -3.01
CA PHE A 93 -6.00 10.74 -4.16
C PHE A 93 -5.41 12.11 -3.80
N ALA A 94 -5.84 12.70 -2.68
CA ALA A 94 -5.34 14.03 -2.29
C ALA A 94 -3.79 14.08 -2.17
N PRO A 95 -3.11 13.11 -1.54
CA PRO A 95 -1.65 13.11 -1.49
C PRO A 95 -0.97 13.05 -2.87
N MET A 96 -1.59 12.38 -3.85
CA MET A 96 -1.05 12.22 -5.19
C MET A 96 -1.14 13.51 -6.03
N LEU A 97 -2.19 14.30 -5.81
CA LEU A 97 -2.49 15.51 -6.59
C LEU A 97 -2.18 16.82 -5.86
N ARG A 98 -1.61 16.78 -4.63
CA ARG A 98 -1.20 18.00 -3.93
C ARG A 98 0.07 18.65 -4.49
N THR A 99 0.90 17.88 -5.19
CA THR A 99 2.16 18.32 -5.79
C THR A 99 2.08 18.30 -7.31
N ASP A 100 3.07 18.85 -7.98
CA ASP A 100 3.14 18.82 -9.44
C ASP A 100 3.58 17.44 -9.94
N GLY A 101 2.59 16.55 -10.05
CA GLY A 101 2.76 15.18 -10.53
C GLY A 101 1.97 14.87 -11.79
N VAL A 102 1.31 15.85 -12.42
CA VAL A 102 0.55 15.65 -13.67
C VAL A 102 1.52 15.42 -14.83
N ILE A 103 1.36 14.30 -15.52
CA ILE A 103 2.23 13.88 -16.64
C ILE A 103 1.65 14.35 -17.96
N ALA A 104 0.32 14.23 -18.11
CA ALA A 104 -0.41 14.61 -19.30
C ALA A 104 -1.85 15.01 -18.94
N ASP A 105 -2.31 16.09 -19.52
CA ASP A 105 -3.65 16.65 -19.28
C ASP A 105 -4.12 17.48 -20.48
N PRO A 106 -4.49 16.85 -21.60
CA PRO A 106 -4.93 17.58 -22.79
C PRO A 106 -6.16 18.47 -22.56
N SER A 107 -7.00 18.13 -21.60
CA SER A 107 -8.22 18.88 -21.28
C SER A 107 -8.02 20.03 -20.27
N GLY A 108 -6.90 20.07 -19.55
CA GLY A 108 -6.66 20.95 -18.42
C GLY A 108 -7.41 20.57 -17.12
N ARG A 109 -8.20 19.48 -17.16
CA ARG A 109 -9.06 19.07 -16.03
C ARG A 109 -8.25 18.57 -14.84
N LEU A 110 -7.19 17.79 -15.06
CA LEU A 110 -6.31 17.33 -13.97
C LEU A 110 -5.55 18.50 -13.34
N GLY A 111 -5.09 19.46 -14.14
CA GLY A 111 -4.44 20.68 -13.67
C GLY A 111 -5.35 21.47 -12.74
N ALA A 112 -6.61 21.68 -13.13
CA ALA A 112 -7.59 22.36 -12.29
C ALA A 112 -7.88 21.63 -10.97
N VAL A 113 -8.03 20.30 -11.01
CA VAL A 113 -8.17 19.48 -9.80
C VAL A 113 -6.94 19.63 -8.90
N ARG A 114 -5.74 19.49 -9.47
CA ARG A 114 -4.48 19.63 -8.74
C ARG A 114 -4.34 20.99 -8.04
N GLU A 115 -4.64 22.09 -8.74
CA GLU A 115 -4.55 23.44 -8.17
C GLU A 115 -5.48 23.59 -6.97
N ARG A 116 -6.71 23.13 -7.09
CA ARG A 116 -7.69 23.17 -5.99
C ARG A 116 -7.26 22.29 -4.82
N VAL A 117 -6.72 21.10 -5.10
CA VAL A 117 -6.21 20.18 -4.08
C VAL A 117 -4.98 20.76 -3.38
N ALA A 118 -4.03 21.32 -4.12
CA ALA A 118 -2.83 21.93 -3.55
C ALA A 118 -3.19 23.10 -2.61
N ALA A 119 -4.15 23.95 -3.01
CA ALA A 119 -4.59 25.08 -2.21
C ALA A 119 -5.31 24.66 -0.91
N GLY A 120 -6.13 23.60 -0.95
CA GLY A 120 -6.95 23.16 0.19
C GLY A 120 -6.40 21.96 0.96
N PHE A 121 -5.23 21.41 0.60
CA PHE A 121 -4.75 20.14 1.15
C PHE A 121 -4.62 20.14 2.68
N ALA A 122 -4.15 21.23 3.27
CA ALA A 122 -3.96 21.37 4.72
C ALA A 122 -5.21 21.92 5.44
N ASP A 123 -6.30 22.26 4.74
CA ASP A 123 -7.50 22.77 5.40
C ASP A 123 -8.06 21.77 6.41
N PRO A 124 -8.38 22.20 7.65
CA PRO A 124 -8.85 21.31 8.72
C PRO A 124 -10.07 20.46 8.35
N VAL A 125 -10.98 20.99 7.52
CA VAL A 125 -12.17 20.26 7.07
C VAL A 125 -11.79 19.04 6.23
N TRP A 126 -10.83 19.18 5.32
CA TRP A 126 -10.40 18.10 4.45
C TRP A 126 -9.48 17.10 5.16
N VAL A 127 -8.64 17.57 6.09
CA VAL A 127 -7.85 16.68 6.95
C VAL A 127 -8.76 15.76 7.75
N ARG A 128 -9.81 16.34 8.39
CA ARG A 128 -10.82 15.55 9.13
C ARG A 128 -11.58 14.58 8.23
N ALA A 129 -11.97 15.01 7.03
CA ALA A 129 -12.66 14.15 6.07
C ALA A 129 -11.82 12.93 5.66
N ARG A 130 -10.53 13.14 5.36
CA ARG A 130 -9.58 12.07 5.04
C ARG A 130 -9.38 11.11 6.23
N CYS A 131 -9.16 11.65 7.43
CA CYS A 131 -9.02 10.83 8.65
C CYS A 131 -10.28 9.98 8.92
N ALA A 132 -11.47 10.58 8.78
CA ALA A 132 -12.73 9.86 8.89
C ALA A 132 -12.88 8.77 7.80
N GLY A 133 -12.38 9.03 6.59
CA GLY A 133 -12.34 8.05 5.50
C GLY A 133 -11.48 6.83 5.84
N VAL A 134 -10.29 7.04 6.40
CA VAL A 134 -9.42 5.94 6.87
C VAL A 134 -10.13 5.13 7.95
N ARG A 135 -10.69 5.80 8.98
CA ARG A 135 -11.41 5.14 10.07
C ARG A 135 -12.57 4.27 9.55
N ARG A 136 -13.42 4.84 8.70
CA ARG A 136 -14.53 4.08 8.07
C ARG A 136 -14.03 2.85 7.33
N ARG A 137 -12.90 2.96 6.61
CA ARG A 137 -12.33 1.83 5.87
C ARG A 137 -11.79 0.74 6.79
N ILE A 138 -11.17 1.11 7.92
CA ILE A 138 -10.76 0.16 8.97
C ILE A 138 -12.00 -0.58 9.51
N GLU A 139 -12.99 0.17 9.98
CA GLU A 139 -14.20 -0.39 10.60
C GLU A 139 -14.96 -1.31 9.64
N ALA A 140 -15.23 -0.85 8.43
CA ALA A 140 -15.93 -1.63 7.43
C ALA A 140 -15.16 -2.90 7.05
N GLY A 141 -13.84 -2.79 6.81
CA GLY A 141 -13.01 -3.93 6.43
C GLY A 141 -12.92 -4.98 7.53
N LEU A 142 -12.70 -4.58 8.79
CA LEU A 142 -12.59 -5.53 9.91
C LEU A 142 -13.94 -6.23 10.22
N ARG A 143 -15.08 -5.52 10.06
CA ARG A 143 -16.41 -6.13 10.22
C ARG A 143 -16.76 -7.11 9.10
N ALA A 144 -16.20 -6.89 7.89
CA ALA A 144 -16.44 -7.70 6.72
C ALA A 144 -15.56 -8.95 6.61
N VAL A 145 -14.69 -9.23 7.58
CA VAL A 145 -13.85 -10.46 7.57
C VAL A 145 -14.77 -11.67 7.68
N ASP A 146 -14.87 -12.41 6.58
CA ASP A 146 -15.71 -13.61 6.45
C ASP A 146 -14.88 -14.86 6.79
N ALA A 147 -15.36 -15.65 7.76
CA ALA A 147 -14.71 -16.88 8.22
C ALA A 147 -14.88 -18.06 7.24
N GLU A 148 -15.80 -17.97 6.29
CA GLU A 148 -16.06 -19.02 5.30
C GLU A 148 -15.11 -18.95 4.08
N LEU A 149 -14.45 -17.81 3.88
CA LEU A 149 -13.48 -17.66 2.80
C LEU A 149 -12.25 -18.57 3.01
N PRO A 150 -11.54 -18.96 1.95
CA PRO A 150 -10.24 -19.62 2.06
C PRO A 150 -9.27 -18.82 2.93
N THR A 151 -8.40 -19.49 3.67
CA THR A 151 -7.50 -18.86 4.65
C THR A 151 -6.71 -17.69 4.07
N ALA A 152 -6.20 -17.80 2.86
CA ALA A 152 -5.41 -16.73 2.23
C ALA A 152 -6.25 -15.47 1.96
N GLU A 153 -7.49 -15.64 1.53
CA GLU A 153 -8.44 -14.53 1.33
C GLU A 153 -8.84 -13.88 2.65
N GLN A 154 -9.11 -14.70 3.70
CA GLN A 154 -9.35 -14.18 5.05
C GLN A 154 -8.19 -13.34 5.57
N VAL A 155 -6.95 -13.79 5.32
CA VAL A 155 -5.74 -13.06 5.74
C VAL A 155 -5.66 -11.71 5.01
N LEU A 156 -5.93 -11.66 3.71
CA LEU A 156 -5.96 -10.39 2.97
C LEU A 156 -7.07 -9.46 3.47
N ALA A 157 -8.27 -10.01 3.69
CA ALA A 157 -9.42 -9.26 4.22
C ALA A 157 -9.17 -8.71 5.63
N TRP A 158 -8.34 -9.37 6.44
CA TRP A 158 -7.96 -8.93 7.77
C TRP A 158 -6.76 -7.97 7.77
N VAL A 159 -5.66 -8.30 7.05
CA VAL A 159 -4.39 -7.57 7.18
C VAL A 159 -4.45 -6.17 6.56
N PHE A 160 -5.17 -5.99 5.46
CA PHE A 160 -5.27 -4.67 4.84
C PHE A 160 -5.98 -3.66 5.74
N PRO A 161 -7.23 -3.89 6.25
CA PRO A 161 -7.88 -2.94 7.15
C PRO A 161 -7.11 -2.78 8.46
N THR A 162 -6.53 -3.86 9.04
CA THR A 162 -5.68 -3.76 10.23
C THR A 162 -4.52 -2.79 10.02
N SER A 163 -3.82 -2.91 8.90
CA SER A 163 -2.65 -2.08 8.60
C SER A 163 -2.98 -0.62 8.25
N LEU A 164 -4.23 -0.28 7.98
CA LEU A 164 -4.66 1.12 7.82
C LEU A 164 -4.55 1.91 9.13
N LEU A 165 -4.48 1.25 10.28
CA LEU A 165 -4.15 1.93 11.53
C LEU A 165 -2.80 2.65 11.45
N ALA A 166 -1.82 2.12 10.71
CA ALA A 166 -0.54 2.78 10.46
C ALA A 166 -0.63 3.93 9.42
N VAL A 167 -1.64 3.91 8.56
CA VAL A 167 -1.90 4.99 7.59
C VAL A 167 -2.58 6.19 8.26
N TRP A 168 -3.39 5.95 9.27
CA TRP A 168 -4.23 6.98 9.88
C TRP A 168 -3.45 8.17 10.47
N PRO A 169 -2.42 7.98 11.34
CA PRO A 169 -1.59 9.09 11.81
C PRO A 169 -0.80 9.77 10.68
N ALA A 170 -0.41 9.04 9.62
CA ALA A 170 0.28 9.65 8.49
C ALA A 170 -0.63 10.64 7.75
N VAL A 171 -1.88 10.27 7.51
CA VAL A 171 -2.89 11.14 6.90
C VAL A 171 -3.16 12.37 7.77
N ALA A 172 -3.29 12.19 9.08
CA ALA A 172 -3.47 13.29 10.04
C ALA A 172 -2.28 14.26 10.04
N GLY A 173 -1.07 13.72 10.01
CA GLY A 173 0.19 14.49 9.99
C GLY A 173 0.56 15.06 8.62
N LEU A 174 -0.36 15.07 7.64
CA LEU A 174 -0.14 15.57 6.27
C LEU A 174 1.03 14.88 5.54
N VAL A 175 1.32 13.63 5.90
CA VAL A 175 2.39 12.83 5.32
C VAL A 175 1.80 11.80 4.36
N ASP A 176 2.43 11.65 3.17
CA ASP A 176 1.95 10.73 2.15
C ASP A 176 1.92 9.29 2.67
N PRO A 177 0.78 8.61 2.60
CA PRO A 177 0.71 7.20 2.96
C PRO A 177 1.49 6.37 1.95
N THR A 178 2.16 5.34 2.46
CA THR A 178 2.87 4.35 1.62
C THR A 178 2.32 2.96 1.90
N VAL A 179 2.44 2.05 0.94
CA VAL A 179 1.94 0.69 1.15
C VAL A 179 2.93 -0.13 1.99
N ARG A 180 4.09 -0.44 1.44
CA ARG A 180 5.06 -1.35 2.07
C ARG A 180 5.67 -0.81 3.37
N ARG A 181 5.96 0.48 3.45
CA ARG A 181 6.64 1.15 4.57
C ARG A 181 5.69 1.90 5.51
N ARG A 182 4.39 1.56 5.51
CA ARG A 182 3.36 2.28 6.30
C ARG A 182 3.66 2.33 7.80
N TYR A 183 4.16 1.24 8.39
CA TYR A 183 4.53 1.20 9.81
C TYR A 183 5.71 2.10 10.13
N VAL A 184 6.77 2.05 9.32
CA VAL A 184 7.93 2.96 9.46
C VAL A 184 7.51 4.43 9.30
N ARG A 185 6.56 4.70 8.40
CA ARG A 185 6.00 6.05 8.22
C ARG A 185 5.23 6.49 9.45
N ALA A 186 4.38 5.62 9.99
CA ALA A 186 3.60 5.88 11.20
C ALA A 186 4.50 6.20 12.41
N GLU A 187 5.57 5.44 12.63
CA GLU A 187 6.53 5.69 13.69
C GLU A 187 7.12 7.10 13.63
N ARG A 188 7.56 7.51 12.44
CA ARG A 188 8.14 8.86 12.24
C ARG A 188 7.12 9.96 12.56
N VAL A 189 5.88 9.77 12.13
CA VAL A 189 4.81 10.73 12.41
C VAL A 189 4.48 10.76 13.89
N LEU A 190 4.25 9.62 14.51
CA LEU A 190 3.95 9.54 15.94
C LEU A 190 5.08 10.14 16.79
N SER A 191 6.36 9.89 16.41
CA SER A 191 7.50 10.49 17.11
C SER A 191 7.56 12.00 16.94
N ARG A 192 7.32 12.51 15.72
CA ARG A 192 7.32 13.95 15.43
C ARG A 192 6.30 14.71 16.27
N PHE A 193 5.12 14.13 16.49
CA PHE A 193 4.01 14.74 17.21
C PHE A 193 3.88 14.28 18.70
N GLY A 194 4.97 13.76 19.30
CA GLY A 194 4.99 13.44 20.73
C GLY A 194 4.29 12.14 21.12
N PHE A 195 3.88 11.30 20.20
CA PHE A 195 3.17 10.03 20.43
C PHE A 195 4.03 8.78 20.20
N ALA A 196 5.37 8.88 20.29
CA ALA A 196 6.27 7.75 20.07
C ALA A 196 5.91 6.49 20.90
N GLY A 197 5.44 6.68 22.14
CA GLY A 197 5.01 5.59 23.01
C GLY A 197 3.80 4.78 22.51
N ARG A 198 3.06 5.27 21.49
CA ARG A 198 1.96 4.54 20.86
C ARG A 198 2.40 3.56 19.78
N TYR A 199 3.62 3.73 19.27
CA TYR A 199 4.09 2.93 18.13
C TYR A 199 4.21 1.44 18.43
N PRO A 200 4.74 0.97 19.59
CA PRO A 200 4.78 -0.46 19.90
C PRO A 200 3.40 -1.11 19.80
N GLY A 201 2.39 -0.53 20.44
CA GLY A 201 1.01 -1.05 20.38
C GLY A 201 0.40 -1.02 18.98
N LEU A 202 0.80 -0.06 18.12
CA LEU A 202 0.40 -0.05 16.72
C LEU A 202 1.00 -1.25 15.98
N LEU A 203 2.29 -1.52 16.17
CA LEU A 203 2.98 -2.64 15.54
C LEU A 203 2.44 -3.99 16.05
N ASP A 204 2.08 -4.07 17.33
CA ASP A 204 1.46 -5.26 17.95
C ASP A 204 0.12 -5.64 17.29
N THR A 205 -0.58 -4.71 16.64
CA THR A 205 -1.79 -5.05 15.87
C THR A 205 -1.48 -5.95 14.68
N LEU A 206 -0.26 -5.90 14.14
CA LEU A 206 0.20 -6.76 13.06
C LEU A 206 0.63 -8.15 13.57
N ASP A 207 1.47 -8.19 14.61
CA ASP A 207 2.23 -9.40 14.99
C ASP A 207 2.01 -9.89 16.43
N GLY A 208 1.08 -9.28 17.18
CA GLY A 208 0.73 -9.73 18.52
C GLY A 208 1.79 -9.50 19.59
N GLY A 209 2.67 -8.52 19.37
CA GLY A 209 3.77 -8.21 20.28
C GLY A 209 5.12 -8.75 19.83
N GLY A 210 5.17 -9.41 18.67
CA GLY A 210 6.42 -9.85 18.02
C GLY A 210 7.21 -10.90 18.79
N VAL A 211 6.59 -11.61 19.74
CA VAL A 211 7.26 -12.66 20.50
C VAL A 211 7.77 -13.75 19.56
N GLY A 212 9.07 -14.01 19.59
CA GLY A 212 9.71 -14.99 18.70
C GLY A 212 10.03 -14.50 17.27
N LEU A 213 9.59 -13.31 16.89
CA LEU A 213 9.84 -12.72 15.57
C LEU A 213 11.15 -11.93 15.49
N GLY A 214 12.27 -12.56 15.88
CA GLY A 214 13.59 -11.92 15.66
C GLY A 214 14.00 -11.89 14.19
N PRO A 215 15.07 -11.11 13.83
CA PRO A 215 15.52 -10.94 12.44
C PRO A 215 15.79 -12.26 11.71
N ALA A 216 16.35 -13.25 12.41
CA ALA A 216 16.63 -14.58 11.85
C ALA A 216 15.33 -15.32 11.46
N ARG A 217 14.28 -15.21 12.30
CA ARG A 217 12.99 -15.85 12.03
C ARG A 217 12.30 -15.20 10.85
N VAL A 218 12.33 -13.86 10.75
CA VAL A 218 11.77 -13.13 9.61
C VAL A 218 12.54 -13.46 8.31
N ARG A 219 13.87 -13.59 8.36
CA ARG A 219 14.65 -14.09 7.21
C ARG A 219 14.26 -15.52 6.80
N ALA A 220 13.98 -16.41 7.75
CA ALA A 220 13.50 -17.76 7.45
C ALA A 220 12.12 -17.72 6.75
N HIS A 221 11.20 -16.84 7.20
CA HIS A 221 9.93 -16.64 6.53
C HIS A 221 10.10 -16.08 5.11
N LEU A 222 11.02 -15.14 4.92
CA LEU A 222 11.33 -14.58 3.60
C LEU A 222 11.91 -15.65 2.64
N ALA A 223 12.77 -16.53 3.15
CA ALA A 223 13.30 -17.66 2.38
C ALA A 223 12.20 -18.67 1.98
N GLY A 224 11.28 -18.99 2.90
CA GLY A 224 10.11 -19.80 2.59
C GLY A 224 9.19 -19.16 1.56
N LEU A 225 8.98 -17.84 1.67
CA LEU A 225 8.22 -17.08 0.68
C LEU A 225 8.86 -17.15 -0.71
N ALA A 226 10.20 -17.14 -0.80
CA ALA A 226 10.88 -17.22 -2.10
C ALA A 226 10.51 -18.49 -2.85
N VAL A 227 10.43 -19.62 -2.16
CA VAL A 227 10.02 -20.91 -2.77
C VAL A 227 8.59 -20.81 -3.32
N VAL A 228 7.66 -20.29 -2.53
CA VAL A 228 6.25 -20.13 -2.93
C VAL A 228 6.11 -19.14 -4.08
N PHE A 229 6.82 -18.02 -4.02
CA PHE A 229 6.80 -16.98 -5.04
C PHE A 229 7.31 -17.48 -6.40
N GLU A 230 8.42 -18.23 -6.42
CA GLU A 230 8.98 -18.79 -7.66
C GLU A 230 8.02 -19.80 -8.32
N GLU A 231 7.27 -20.55 -7.54
CA GLU A 231 6.22 -21.42 -8.08
C GLU A 231 5.09 -20.59 -8.72
N VAL A 232 4.60 -19.57 -8.02
CA VAL A 232 3.53 -18.69 -8.52
C VAL A 232 3.98 -17.89 -9.74
N ALA A 233 5.24 -17.47 -9.78
CA ALA A 233 5.78 -16.71 -10.90
C ALA A 233 5.73 -17.46 -12.25
N ARG A 234 5.60 -18.80 -12.23
CA ARG A 234 5.48 -19.66 -13.42
C ARG A 234 4.03 -19.94 -13.82
N LEU A 235 3.05 -19.54 -13.00
CA LEU A 235 1.63 -19.82 -13.23
C LEU A 235 0.93 -18.66 -13.95
N PRO A 236 -0.21 -18.90 -14.61
CA PRO A 236 -1.08 -17.83 -15.11
C PRO A 236 -1.59 -16.95 -13.96
N ARG A 237 -1.52 -15.63 -14.11
CA ARG A 237 -1.87 -14.65 -13.05
C ARG A 237 -2.72 -13.49 -13.58
N GLU A 238 -3.08 -13.51 -14.86
CA GLU A 238 -3.74 -12.39 -15.55
C GLU A 238 -5.13 -12.08 -14.98
N GLY A 239 -5.80 -13.06 -14.39
CA GLY A 239 -7.10 -12.87 -13.74
C GLY A 239 -7.07 -12.26 -12.34
N PHE A 240 -5.89 -12.03 -11.76
CA PHE A 240 -5.74 -11.48 -10.42
C PHE A 240 -5.31 -10.01 -10.48
N ALA A 241 -6.02 -9.13 -9.77
CA ALA A 241 -5.71 -7.70 -9.73
C ALA A 241 -4.27 -7.38 -9.25
N PHE A 242 -3.68 -8.29 -8.48
CA PHE A 242 -2.30 -8.22 -7.98
C PHE A 242 -1.34 -9.16 -8.75
N GLY A 243 -1.77 -9.79 -9.83
CA GLY A 243 -1.00 -10.80 -10.56
C GLY A 243 0.36 -10.31 -11.04
N ALA A 244 0.44 -9.06 -11.49
CA ALA A 244 1.69 -8.43 -11.92
C ALA A 244 2.72 -8.27 -10.77
N ASP A 245 2.28 -8.14 -9.52
CA ASP A 245 3.15 -8.04 -8.34
C ASP A 245 3.89 -9.35 -8.04
N LEU A 246 3.33 -10.49 -8.48
CA LEU A 246 3.87 -11.83 -8.25
C LEU A 246 4.73 -12.36 -9.42
N GLY A 247 5.10 -11.48 -10.34
CA GLY A 247 6.01 -11.79 -11.45
C GLY A 247 7.46 -11.36 -11.19
N ALA A 248 8.34 -11.64 -12.15
CA ALA A 248 9.76 -11.29 -12.08
C ALA A 248 10.00 -9.80 -11.79
N ALA A 249 9.18 -8.91 -12.36
CA ALA A 249 9.27 -7.46 -12.15
C ALA A 249 8.95 -7.05 -10.69
N GLY A 250 8.01 -7.74 -10.03
CA GLY A 250 7.64 -7.46 -8.64
C GLY A 250 8.61 -8.04 -7.61
N ARG A 251 9.45 -9.01 -8.00
CA ARG A 251 10.33 -9.73 -7.09
C ARG A 251 11.25 -8.84 -6.25
N PRO A 252 11.98 -7.85 -6.80
CA PRO A 252 12.83 -6.95 -6.01
C PRO A 252 12.05 -6.16 -4.96
N VAL A 253 10.83 -5.71 -5.30
CA VAL A 253 9.96 -4.98 -4.36
C VAL A 253 9.66 -5.81 -3.11
N VAL A 254 9.44 -7.11 -3.29
CA VAL A 254 9.12 -8.04 -2.20
C VAL A 254 10.38 -8.37 -1.39
N PHE A 255 11.41 -8.88 -2.05
CA PHE A 255 12.56 -9.50 -1.36
C PHE A 255 13.62 -8.49 -0.96
N ASP A 256 14.12 -7.68 -1.89
CA ASP A 256 15.17 -6.70 -1.58
C ASP A 256 14.62 -5.61 -0.67
N GLY A 257 13.35 -5.22 -0.89
CA GLY A 257 12.66 -4.29 -0.01
C GLY A 257 12.38 -4.83 1.41
N ALA A 258 12.20 -6.14 1.59
CA ALA A 258 12.11 -6.75 2.93
C ALA A 258 13.49 -6.87 3.58
N VAL A 259 14.52 -7.25 2.83
CA VAL A 259 15.91 -7.31 3.31
C VAL A 259 16.36 -5.95 3.81
N GLU A 260 16.11 -4.86 3.05
CA GLU A 260 16.38 -3.49 3.49
C GLU A 260 15.77 -3.18 4.87
N LEU A 261 14.51 -3.53 5.08
CA LEU A 261 13.86 -3.30 6.37
C LEU A 261 14.49 -4.14 7.49
N ILE A 262 14.80 -5.41 7.24
CA ILE A 262 15.44 -6.30 8.22
C ILE A 262 16.82 -5.76 8.61
N GLU A 263 17.62 -5.31 7.66
CA GLU A 263 18.96 -4.76 7.90
C GLU A 263 18.93 -3.43 8.65
N ALA A 264 17.87 -2.63 8.43
CA ALA A 264 17.59 -1.42 9.19
C ALA A 264 17.00 -1.68 10.60
N GLY A 265 16.95 -2.95 11.08
CA GLY A 265 16.37 -3.31 12.37
C GLY A 265 14.83 -3.27 12.37
N ARG A 266 14.19 -3.19 11.20
CA ARG A 266 12.74 -3.08 10.99
C ARG A 266 12.12 -4.41 10.56
N HIS A 267 12.57 -5.49 11.15
CA HIS A 267 12.17 -6.85 10.78
C HIS A 267 10.67 -7.11 11.05
N ARG A 268 10.10 -6.55 12.12
CA ARG A 268 8.66 -6.66 12.41
C ARG A 268 7.82 -5.96 11.34
N GLU A 269 8.21 -4.76 10.94
CA GLU A 269 7.56 -3.96 9.88
C GLU A 269 7.60 -4.65 8.51
N ALA A 270 8.66 -5.41 8.24
CA ALA A 270 8.78 -6.20 7.01
C ALA A 270 7.69 -7.27 6.90
N MET A 271 7.20 -7.79 8.05
CA MET A 271 6.21 -8.87 8.07
C MET A 271 4.88 -8.48 7.42
N PHE A 272 4.52 -7.19 7.39
CA PHE A 272 3.32 -6.76 6.68
C PHE A 272 3.33 -7.19 5.21
N TRP A 273 4.39 -6.84 4.50
CA TRP A 273 4.47 -7.14 3.06
C TRP A 273 4.81 -8.59 2.77
N VAL A 274 5.57 -9.25 3.65
CA VAL A 274 5.81 -10.69 3.62
C VAL A 274 4.49 -11.45 3.73
N LEU A 275 3.65 -11.13 4.72
CA LEU A 275 2.35 -11.76 4.93
C LEU A 275 1.40 -11.54 3.75
N VAL A 276 1.29 -10.29 3.28
CA VAL A 276 0.45 -9.95 2.11
C VAL A 276 0.88 -10.74 0.89
N THR A 277 2.18 -10.85 0.65
CA THR A 277 2.71 -11.59 -0.51
C THR A 277 2.45 -13.08 -0.40
N TYR A 278 2.66 -13.68 0.78
CA TYR A 278 2.28 -15.08 1.02
C TYR A 278 0.80 -15.32 0.71
N ALA A 279 -0.08 -14.50 1.28
CA ALA A 279 -1.52 -14.66 1.09
C ALA A 279 -1.91 -14.52 -0.39
N ARG A 280 -1.37 -13.54 -1.11
CA ARG A 280 -1.59 -13.39 -2.56
C ARG A 280 -1.10 -14.61 -3.34
N CYS A 281 0.07 -15.14 -3.02
CA CYS A 281 0.59 -16.38 -3.63
C CYS A 281 -0.37 -17.56 -3.40
N HIS A 282 -0.86 -17.74 -2.18
CA HIS A 282 -1.80 -18.82 -1.85
C HIS A 282 -3.19 -18.63 -2.45
N VAL A 283 -3.66 -17.40 -2.70
CA VAL A 283 -4.88 -17.17 -3.49
C VAL A 283 -4.69 -17.66 -4.92
N VAL A 284 -3.58 -17.31 -5.58
CA VAL A 284 -3.29 -17.80 -6.94
C VAL A 284 -3.16 -19.33 -6.95
N LEU A 285 -2.36 -19.89 -6.07
CA LEU A 285 -2.17 -21.36 -5.98
C LEU A 285 -3.48 -22.09 -5.73
N GLY A 286 -4.32 -21.59 -4.81
CA GLY A 286 -5.62 -22.20 -4.49
C GLY A 286 -6.54 -22.25 -5.69
N THR A 287 -6.47 -21.25 -6.58
CA THR A 287 -7.30 -21.16 -7.78
C THR A 287 -6.75 -22.00 -8.94
N VAL A 288 -5.43 -21.90 -9.23
CA VAL A 288 -4.87 -22.46 -10.47
C VAL A 288 -4.03 -23.74 -10.27
N ALA A 289 -3.61 -24.06 -9.04
CA ALA A 289 -2.77 -25.21 -8.73
C ALA A 289 -3.01 -25.76 -7.30
N PRO A 290 -4.23 -26.25 -6.96
CA PRO A 290 -4.61 -26.63 -5.59
C PRO A 290 -3.70 -27.69 -4.94
N GLU A 291 -3.12 -28.61 -5.71
CA GLU A 291 -2.18 -29.62 -5.20
C GLU A 291 -0.89 -28.96 -4.71
N ARG A 292 -0.36 -27.99 -5.48
CA ARG A 292 0.84 -27.24 -5.10
C ARG A 292 0.55 -26.34 -3.90
N GLU A 293 -0.65 -25.75 -3.82
CA GLU A 293 -1.08 -24.97 -2.65
C GLU A 293 -0.99 -25.83 -1.38
N ARG A 294 -1.53 -27.06 -1.40
CA ARG A 294 -1.47 -27.98 -0.25
C ARG A 294 -0.03 -28.31 0.15
N ALA A 295 0.86 -28.55 -0.81
CA ALA A 295 2.26 -28.86 -0.56
C ALA A 295 3.04 -27.68 0.06
N LEU A 296 2.72 -26.43 -0.33
CA LEU A 296 3.41 -25.21 0.09
C LEU A 296 2.77 -24.53 1.32
N ARG A 297 1.55 -24.92 1.69
CA ARG A 297 0.78 -24.36 2.82
C ARG A 297 1.52 -24.37 4.16
N PRO A 298 2.33 -25.39 4.54
CA PRO A 298 3.01 -25.40 5.83
C PRO A 298 3.89 -24.17 6.10
N ALA A 299 4.56 -23.63 5.07
CA ALA A 299 5.37 -22.41 5.22
C ALA A 299 4.50 -21.18 5.53
N PHE A 300 3.35 -21.04 4.88
CA PHE A 300 2.39 -19.99 5.17
C PHE A 300 1.77 -20.12 6.56
N GLN A 301 1.40 -21.35 6.95
CA GLN A 301 0.87 -21.61 8.30
C GLN A 301 1.87 -21.26 9.40
N ALA A 302 3.17 -21.50 9.19
CA ALA A 302 4.21 -21.10 10.14
C ALA A 302 4.26 -19.58 10.33
N VAL A 303 4.11 -18.79 9.25
CA VAL A 303 3.98 -17.31 9.34
C VAL A 303 2.76 -16.92 10.15
N LEU A 304 1.60 -17.53 9.87
CA LEU A 304 0.35 -17.22 10.57
C LEU A 304 0.42 -17.56 12.07
N ALA A 305 1.08 -18.67 12.40
CA ALA A 305 1.30 -19.09 13.79
C ALA A 305 2.19 -18.09 14.54
N ASP A 306 3.32 -17.70 13.96
CA ASP A 306 4.24 -16.73 14.57
C ASP A 306 3.61 -15.34 14.73
N LEU A 307 2.66 -14.97 13.87
CA LEU A 307 1.90 -13.73 14.00
C LEU A 307 0.69 -13.85 14.94
N GLY A 308 0.38 -15.06 15.44
CA GLY A 308 -0.77 -15.30 16.31
C GLY A 308 -2.13 -15.12 15.61
N VAL A 309 -2.21 -15.46 14.31
CA VAL A 309 -3.41 -15.32 13.46
C VAL A 309 -3.69 -16.58 12.64
N ALA A 310 -3.32 -17.74 13.16
CA ALA A 310 -3.41 -19.01 12.47
C ALA A 310 -4.86 -19.43 12.15
N SER A 311 -5.80 -19.19 13.06
CA SER A 311 -7.21 -19.54 12.87
C SER A 311 -8.08 -18.34 12.50
N ALA A 312 -9.27 -18.60 11.96
CA ALA A 312 -10.29 -17.56 11.75
C ALA A 312 -10.68 -16.88 13.09
N ALA A 313 -10.75 -17.65 14.16
CA ALA A 313 -11.04 -17.13 15.50
C ALA A 313 -9.95 -16.18 16.01
N ASP A 314 -8.67 -16.45 15.72
CA ASP A 314 -7.57 -15.56 16.07
C ASP A 314 -7.70 -14.23 15.32
N ARG A 315 -7.94 -14.27 14.02
CA ARG A 315 -8.12 -13.08 13.19
C ARG A 315 -9.33 -12.26 13.64
N ARG A 316 -10.43 -12.92 14.02
CA ARG A 316 -11.62 -12.26 14.58
C ARG A 316 -11.30 -11.56 15.89
N ARG A 317 -10.67 -12.25 16.86
CA ARG A 317 -10.26 -11.63 18.14
C ARG A 317 -9.38 -10.41 17.92
N ARG A 318 -8.43 -10.48 16.98
CA ARG A 318 -7.55 -9.35 16.61
C ARG A 318 -8.35 -8.19 16.00
N ALA A 319 -9.28 -8.49 15.11
CA ALA A 319 -10.17 -7.49 14.52
C ALA A 319 -11.03 -6.80 15.57
N ASP A 320 -11.66 -7.56 16.48
CA ASP A 320 -12.50 -7.03 17.56
C ASP A 320 -11.69 -6.18 18.55
N GLY A 321 -10.47 -6.63 18.92
CA GLY A 321 -9.55 -5.86 19.74
C GLY A 321 -9.16 -4.52 19.09
N LEU A 322 -8.88 -4.50 17.80
CA LEU A 322 -8.57 -3.27 17.09
C LEU A 322 -9.80 -2.35 17.00
N LEU A 323 -10.98 -2.88 16.70
CA LEU A 323 -12.23 -2.09 16.68
C LEU A 323 -12.48 -1.43 18.03
N ALA A 324 -12.28 -2.15 19.14
CA ALA A 324 -12.40 -1.60 20.50
C ALA A 324 -11.35 -0.51 20.81
N ALA A 325 -10.16 -0.58 20.20
CA ALA A 325 -9.09 0.39 20.40
C ALA A 325 -9.25 1.68 19.56
N LEU A 326 -10.08 1.70 18.52
CA LEU A 326 -10.22 2.84 17.60
C LEU A 326 -10.58 4.17 18.29
N PRO A 327 -11.46 4.24 19.33
CA PRO A 327 -11.71 5.49 20.02
C PRO A 327 -10.45 6.11 20.63
N GLY A 328 -9.57 5.29 21.22
CA GLY A 328 -8.30 5.76 21.78
C GLY A 328 -7.30 6.22 20.71
N TRP A 329 -7.33 5.61 19.52
CA TRP A 329 -6.55 6.05 18.36
C TRP A 329 -7.11 7.34 17.77
N GLN A 330 -8.43 7.55 17.75
CA GLN A 330 -9.04 8.80 17.31
C GLN A 330 -8.49 10.01 18.07
N VAL A 331 -8.34 9.91 19.40
CA VAL A 331 -7.76 10.99 20.21
C VAL A 331 -6.34 11.35 19.75
N VAL A 332 -5.51 10.34 19.46
CA VAL A 332 -4.14 10.55 18.96
C VAL A 332 -4.16 11.20 17.58
N VAL A 333 -5.01 10.70 16.68
CA VAL A 333 -5.13 11.20 15.31
C VAL A 333 -5.63 12.65 15.30
N ASP A 334 -6.62 12.98 16.13
CA ASP A 334 -7.15 14.35 16.23
C ASP A 334 -6.10 15.33 16.75
N ALA A 335 -5.29 14.92 17.74
CA ALA A 335 -4.18 15.74 18.24
C ALA A 335 -3.10 15.95 17.17
N VAL A 336 -2.69 14.89 16.47
CA VAL A 336 -1.73 14.99 15.35
C VAL A 336 -2.28 15.93 14.25
N ALA A 337 -3.56 15.80 13.89
CA ALA A 337 -4.16 16.64 12.85
C ALA A 337 -4.22 18.11 13.26
N ALA A 338 -4.58 18.39 14.51
CA ALA A 338 -4.64 19.75 15.02
C ALA A 338 -3.26 20.44 14.98
N GLU A 339 -2.22 19.76 15.42
CA GLU A 339 -0.85 20.29 15.39
C GLU A 339 -0.30 20.41 13.96
N ALA A 340 -0.55 19.42 13.09
CA ALA A 340 -0.08 19.43 11.71
C ALA A 340 -0.71 20.54 10.85
N VAL A 341 -1.91 21.00 11.19
CA VAL A 341 -2.61 22.09 10.49
C VAL A 341 -2.19 23.47 11.03
N ALA A 342 -1.77 23.55 12.31
CA ALA A 342 -1.34 24.81 12.93
C ALA A 342 0.10 25.21 12.57
N GLY A 343 0.96 24.28 12.15
CA GLY A 343 2.37 24.50 11.79
C GLY A 343 2.62 24.45 10.29
#